data_aa0ab8f61e82266719ce796c3d314e40
#
_entry.id   aa0ab8f61e82266719ce796c3d314e40
#
_cell.length_a   1.000
_cell.length_b   1.000
_cell.length_c   1.000
_cell.angle_alpha   90.00
_cell.angle_beta   90.00
_cell.angle_gamma   90.00
#
_symmetry.space_group_name_H-M   'P 1'
#
loop_
_entity.id
_entity.type
_entity.pdbx_description
1 polymer ?
#
loop_
_entity_poly.entity_id
_entity_poly.type
_entity_poly.pdbx_seq_one_letter_code
_entity_poly.pdbx_strand_id
1 'polypeptide(L)'
;MKQYVLFSILFLSFWAKIQAQDPRFAQFYASPLHVNPAMAGVTSGSARLAVNYRDLYYSLLGNKPFRTMSASWDQRFRAVNKDYFAISGSAMRDQAGLANFHLTQFNVGGAYLKQVNGGRYAANEQYIVAGAQLGFAQQSLNWADLSFSAQYDANGYFFDPNAPTNEAFDGLSSNPYFDFNAGVLWYAVWDDNKSLYLGGAMHHLNTPSASFTGDDQVRIFRRYSIHGGGELPLTKQLSIMPAFLYMTQGPMMSTTVGANIRYTNREWKELALRTGLWTHVNNRADRGVGVDAVIVAAIFELEKWNLGFSYDITSSGLKASNYSRGAFEMSLTYIRPDRSRSRLICPKL
;
A
#
# COMPACT_ATOMS: atom_id res chain seq x y z
N MET A 1 13.76 41.03 -24.82
CA MET A 1 13.51 39.62 -25.11
C MET A 1 13.81 38.67 -23.92
N LYS A 2 14.92 38.74 -23.23
CA LYS A 2 15.22 37.86 -22.07
C LYS A 2 14.26 37.96 -20.89
N GLN A 3 13.69 39.13 -20.61
CA GLN A 3 12.73 39.34 -19.50
C GLN A 3 11.36 38.73 -19.77
N TYR A 4 10.90 38.73 -21.02
CA TYR A 4 9.60 38.08 -21.38
C TYR A 4 9.67 36.54 -21.36
N VAL A 5 10.84 35.98 -21.67
CA VAL A 5 11.08 34.52 -21.58
C VAL A 5 11.08 34.07 -20.10
N LEU A 6 11.67 34.85 -19.20
CA LEU A 6 11.64 34.57 -17.76
C LEU A 6 10.20 34.63 -17.18
N PHE A 7 9.40 35.63 -17.63
CA PHE A 7 8.01 35.78 -17.20
C PHE A 7 7.11 34.66 -17.73
N SER A 8 7.37 34.20 -18.97
CA SER A 8 6.65 33.05 -19.55
C SER A 8 7.00 31.72 -18.88
N ILE A 9 8.23 31.55 -18.43
CA ILE A 9 8.67 30.35 -17.68
C ILE A 9 8.06 30.36 -16.26
N LEU A 10 7.94 31.53 -15.64
CA LEU A 10 7.32 31.67 -14.33
C LEU A 10 5.80 31.39 -14.41
N PHE A 11 5.14 31.76 -15.51
CA PHE A 11 3.68 31.54 -15.70
C PHE A 11 3.35 30.08 -16.02
N LEU A 12 4.26 29.33 -16.63
CA LEU A 12 4.10 27.90 -16.91
C LEU A 12 4.30 26.98 -15.68
N SER A 13 4.96 27.46 -14.64
CA SER A 13 5.18 26.70 -13.40
C SER A 13 3.97 26.72 -12.45
N PHE A 14 2.97 27.56 -12.67
CA PHE A 14 1.77 27.65 -11.81
C PHE A 14 0.72 26.57 -12.08
N TRP A 15 0.90 25.68 -13.06
CA TRP A 15 -0.07 24.64 -13.41
C TRP A 15 0.31 23.23 -12.91
N ALA A 16 1.33 23.11 -12.11
CA ALA A 16 1.63 21.83 -11.46
C ALA A 16 0.60 21.57 -10.35
N LYS A 17 -0.45 20.83 -10.67
CA LYS A 17 -1.38 20.29 -9.66
C LYS A 17 -0.60 19.32 -8.78
N ILE A 18 -0.16 19.77 -7.61
CA ILE A 18 0.45 18.92 -6.60
C ILE A 18 -0.70 18.19 -5.93
N GLN A 19 -0.85 16.90 -6.20
CA GLN A 19 -1.81 16.04 -5.51
C GLN A 19 -1.04 14.99 -4.69
N ALA A 20 -1.54 14.74 -3.49
CA ALA A 20 -0.97 13.74 -2.60
C ALA A 20 -1.13 12.33 -3.18
N GLN A 21 -0.13 11.48 -2.93
CA GLN A 21 -0.18 10.05 -3.25
C GLN A 21 -0.86 9.29 -2.13
N ASP A 22 -1.43 8.15 -2.49
CA ASP A 22 -1.90 7.19 -1.50
C ASP A 22 -0.73 6.64 -0.68
N PRO A 23 -0.96 6.39 0.61
CA PRO A 23 0.03 5.76 1.47
C PRO A 23 0.32 4.33 0.99
N ARG A 24 1.54 3.87 1.25
CA ARG A 24 2.02 2.56 0.82
C ARG A 24 2.78 1.86 1.94
N PHE A 25 2.74 0.53 1.92
CA PHE A 25 3.50 -0.33 2.81
C PHE A 25 4.71 -0.91 2.07
N ALA A 26 5.85 -1.01 2.76
CA ALA A 26 7.02 -1.74 2.26
C ALA A 26 6.73 -3.24 2.21
N GLN A 27 6.04 -3.76 3.23
CA GLN A 27 5.53 -5.12 3.29
C GLN A 27 4.19 -5.26 2.56
N PHE A 28 4.15 -4.92 1.25
CA PHE A 28 2.91 -4.94 0.46
C PHE A 28 2.23 -6.32 0.45
N TYR A 29 2.98 -7.39 0.59
CA TYR A 29 2.48 -8.75 0.72
C TYR A 29 1.70 -9.00 2.02
N ALA A 30 1.93 -8.21 3.07
CA ALA A 30 1.18 -8.24 4.33
C ALA A 30 -0.08 -7.34 4.31
N SER A 31 -0.28 -6.53 3.27
CA SER A 31 -1.44 -5.65 3.10
C SER A 31 -2.14 -5.86 1.74
N PRO A 32 -2.55 -7.09 1.41
CA PRO A 32 -2.97 -7.47 0.07
C PRO A 32 -4.21 -6.73 -0.45
N LEU A 33 -5.20 -6.46 0.42
CA LEU A 33 -6.44 -5.75 0.00
C LEU A 33 -6.19 -4.30 -0.38
N HIS A 34 -5.10 -3.70 0.10
CA HIS A 34 -4.66 -2.36 -0.27
C HIS A 34 -3.96 -2.33 -1.63
N VAL A 35 -3.35 -3.45 -2.03
CA VAL A 35 -2.68 -3.61 -3.32
C VAL A 35 -3.67 -3.95 -4.43
N ASN A 36 -4.59 -4.90 -4.17
CA ASN A 36 -5.53 -5.38 -5.18
C ASN A 36 -6.79 -5.97 -4.52
N PRO A 37 -7.99 -5.47 -4.82
CA PRO A 37 -9.26 -6.05 -4.35
C PRO A 37 -9.44 -7.54 -4.67
N ALA A 38 -8.87 -8.03 -5.79
CA ALA A 38 -8.93 -9.43 -6.18
C ALA A 38 -8.10 -10.36 -5.27
N MET A 39 -7.32 -9.83 -4.33
CA MET A 39 -6.60 -10.63 -3.33
C MET A 39 -7.48 -11.04 -2.15
N ALA A 40 -8.76 -10.61 -2.11
CA ALA A 40 -9.71 -11.09 -1.13
C ALA A 40 -9.96 -12.60 -1.28
N GLY A 41 -9.82 -13.33 -0.17
CA GLY A 41 -9.95 -14.79 -0.14
C GLY A 41 -8.74 -15.56 -0.68
N VAL A 42 -7.73 -14.90 -1.24
CA VAL A 42 -6.49 -15.53 -1.69
C VAL A 42 -5.55 -15.66 -0.48
N THR A 43 -5.80 -16.67 0.32
CA THR A 43 -5.07 -16.99 1.54
C THR A 43 -5.01 -18.50 1.74
N SER A 44 -4.00 -19.00 2.43
CA SER A 44 -3.84 -20.43 2.74
C SER A 44 -4.91 -20.98 3.70
N GLY A 45 -5.67 -20.11 4.37
CA GLY A 45 -6.77 -20.45 5.25
C GLY A 45 -8.14 -20.11 4.68
N SER A 46 -9.18 -20.20 5.54
CA SER A 46 -10.55 -19.81 5.21
C SER A 46 -10.83 -18.33 5.42
N ALA A 47 -10.09 -17.68 6.33
CA ALA A 47 -10.15 -16.25 6.60
C ALA A 47 -8.77 -15.71 6.97
N ARG A 48 -8.56 -14.43 6.73
CA ARG A 48 -7.34 -13.70 7.10
C ARG A 48 -7.73 -12.39 7.79
N LEU A 49 -6.99 -12.06 8.84
CA LEU A 49 -6.96 -10.73 9.46
C LEU A 49 -5.53 -10.22 9.35
N ALA A 50 -5.33 -9.03 8.84
CA ALA A 50 -4.01 -8.41 8.74
C ALA A 50 -4.05 -7.00 9.33
N VAL A 51 -3.02 -6.68 10.11
CA VAL A 51 -2.82 -5.35 10.71
C VAL A 51 -1.41 -4.89 10.34
N ASN A 52 -1.29 -3.66 9.85
CA ASN A 52 -0.03 -3.08 9.44
C ASN A 52 0.15 -1.71 10.10
N TYR A 53 1.37 -1.45 10.52
CA TYR A 53 1.82 -0.18 11.07
C TYR A 53 3.10 0.24 10.38
N ARG A 54 3.15 1.47 9.88
CA ARG A 54 4.33 2.08 9.26
C ARG A 54 4.57 3.46 9.84
N ASP A 55 5.81 3.73 10.17
CA ASP A 55 6.28 5.03 10.65
C ASP A 55 7.47 5.46 9.79
N LEU A 56 7.27 6.52 9.00
CA LEU A 56 8.28 7.04 8.06
C LEU A 56 8.84 8.35 8.60
N TYR A 57 10.18 8.44 8.61
CA TYR A 57 10.95 9.63 9.00
C TYR A 57 10.74 10.10 10.46
N TYR A 58 10.43 9.19 11.39
CA TYR A 58 10.34 9.50 12.81
C TYR A 58 11.59 10.23 13.33
N SER A 59 12.78 9.82 12.88
CA SER A 59 14.06 10.42 13.30
C SER A 59 14.26 11.86 12.84
N LEU A 60 13.53 12.32 11.81
CA LEU A 60 13.61 13.67 11.25
C LEU A 60 12.48 14.55 11.78
N LEU A 61 11.27 14.01 11.87
CA LEU A 61 10.05 14.76 12.18
C LEU A 61 9.61 14.63 13.65
N GLY A 62 10.32 13.81 14.45
CA GLY A 62 10.05 13.64 15.88
C GLY A 62 8.61 13.16 16.12
N ASN A 63 7.83 13.95 16.83
CA ASN A 63 6.46 13.57 17.23
C ASN A 63 5.42 13.68 16.10
N LYS A 64 5.79 14.18 14.91
CA LYS A 64 4.88 14.35 13.77
C LYS A 64 5.39 13.60 12.51
N PRO A 65 5.71 12.29 12.60
CA PRO A 65 6.15 11.51 11.43
C PRO A 65 4.99 11.25 10.47
N PHE A 66 5.32 10.71 9.30
CA PHE A 66 4.31 10.10 8.41
C PHE A 66 3.97 8.72 8.95
N ARG A 67 2.74 8.55 9.45
CA ARG A 67 2.30 7.32 10.10
C ARG A 67 1.10 6.73 9.40
N THR A 68 1.23 5.49 8.96
CA THR A 68 0.14 4.75 8.32
C THR A 68 -0.23 3.53 9.15
N MET A 69 -1.51 3.37 9.44
CA MET A 69 -2.07 2.20 10.09
C MET A 69 -3.15 1.60 9.20
N SER A 70 -3.16 0.29 9.06
CA SER A 70 -4.27 -0.40 8.38
C SER A 70 -4.66 -1.68 9.09
N ALA A 71 -5.93 -2.01 9.00
CA ALA A 71 -6.47 -3.30 9.39
C ALA A 71 -7.35 -3.81 8.26
N SER A 72 -7.24 -5.09 7.93
CA SER A 72 -8.04 -5.71 6.89
C SER A 72 -8.47 -7.10 7.29
N TRP A 73 -9.65 -7.48 6.86
CA TRP A 73 -10.20 -8.80 7.05
C TRP A 73 -10.81 -9.30 5.74
N ASP A 74 -10.59 -10.56 5.42
CA ASP A 74 -11.22 -11.25 4.32
C ASP A 74 -11.56 -12.69 4.68
N GLN A 75 -12.68 -13.17 4.15
CA GLN A 75 -13.16 -14.53 4.36
C GLN A 75 -13.66 -15.11 3.06
N ARG A 76 -13.23 -16.35 2.79
CA ARG A 76 -13.60 -17.13 1.62
C ARG A 76 -14.69 -18.12 1.94
N PHE A 77 -15.61 -18.27 0.98
CA PHE A 77 -16.70 -19.25 1.01
C PHE A 77 -16.68 -20.08 -0.27
N ARG A 78 -17.07 -21.33 -0.15
CA ARG A 78 -17.18 -22.22 -1.31
C ARG A 78 -18.41 -21.84 -2.14
N ALA A 79 -18.23 -21.73 -3.43
CA ALA A 79 -19.29 -21.58 -4.43
C ALA A 79 -19.56 -22.93 -5.13
N VAL A 80 -20.15 -22.90 -6.30
CA VAL A 80 -20.44 -24.09 -7.13
C VAL A 80 -19.18 -24.53 -7.88
N ASN A 81 -19.03 -25.81 -8.16
CA ASN A 81 -18.00 -26.38 -9.05
C ASN A 81 -16.54 -26.03 -8.69
N LYS A 82 -16.18 -26.03 -7.40
CA LYS A 82 -14.85 -25.68 -6.89
C LYS A 82 -14.44 -24.21 -7.06
N ASP A 83 -15.37 -23.36 -7.46
CA ASP A 83 -15.19 -21.93 -7.40
C ASP A 83 -15.38 -21.43 -5.96
N TYR A 84 -14.91 -20.23 -5.67
CA TYR A 84 -15.08 -19.60 -4.36
C TYR A 84 -15.51 -18.15 -4.55
N PHE A 85 -16.19 -17.63 -3.55
CA PHE A 85 -16.37 -16.20 -3.39
C PHE A 85 -15.80 -15.74 -2.06
N ALA A 86 -15.39 -14.50 -1.99
CA ALA A 86 -14.85 -13.91 -0.78
C ALA A 86 -15.51 -12.57 -0.51
N ILE A 87 -15.65 -12.27 0.77
CA ILE A 87 -16.02 -10.93 1.26
C ILE A 87 -14.81 -10.33 1.98
N SER A 88 -14.69 -9.02 1.95
CA SER A 88 -13.58 -8.32 2.57
C SER A 88 -13.99 -6.98 3.15
N GLY A 89 -13.26 -6.56 4.18
CA GLY A 89 -13.34 -5.23 4.76
C GLY A 89 -11.96 -4.73 5.11
N SER A 90 -11.72 -3.45 4.97
CA SER A 90 -10.48 -2.82 5.41
C SER A 90 -10.71 -1.41 5.93
N ALA A 91 -9.86 -1.00 6.88
CA ALA A 91 -9.79 0.34 7.41
C ALA A 91 -8.34 0.81 7.34
N MET A 92 -8.12 2.06 6.98
CA MET A 92 -6.81 2.68 6.94
C MET A 92 -6.90 4.09 7.51
N ARG A 93 -5.88 4.44 8.29
CA ARG A 93 -5.64 5.81 8.72
C ARG A 93 -4.20 6.17 8.40
N ASP A 94 -4.03 7.23 7.63
CA ASP A 94 -2.76 7.82 7.31
C ASP A 94 -2.65 9.21 7.94
N GLN A 95 -1.50 9.50 8.51
CA GLN A 95 -1.17 10.81 9.09
C GLN A 95 0.09 11.32 8.44
N ALA A 96 0.06 12.54 7.94
CA ALA A 96 1.18 13.14 7.22
C ALA A 96 1.57 14.49 7.80
N GLY A 97 2.84 14.59 8.20
CA GLY A 97 3.57 15.84 8.43
C GLY A 97 3.08 16.72 9.58
N LEU A 98 3.60 17.95 9.57
CA LEU A 98 3.42 18.92 10.65
C LEU A 98 1.97 19.40 10.82
N ALA A 99 1.23 19.49 9.72
CA ALA A 99 -0.17 19.93 9.71
C ALA A 99 -1.16 18.87 10.19
N ASN A 100 -0.69 17.72 10.67
CA ASN A 100 -1.54 16.60 11.05
C ASN A 100 -2.59 16.27 9.96
N PHE A 101 -2.17 16.28 8.69
CA PHE A 101 -3.04 15.82 7.62
C PHE A 101 -3.41 14.37 7.86
N HIS A 102 -4.69 14.07 7.91
CA HIS A 102 -5.21 12.71 8.10
C HIS A 102 -6.05 12.30 6.88
N LEU A 103 -5.80 11.09 6.39
CA LEU A 103 -6.69 10.36 5.51
C LEU A 103 -7.26 9.19 6.31
N THR A 104 -8.58 9.11 6.44
CA THR A 104 -9.28 7.97 7.02
C THR A 104 -10.10 7.31 5.92
N GLN A 105 -9.95 6.01 5.73
CA GLN A 105 -10.61 5.25 4.67
C GLN A 105 -11.13 3.92 5.20
N PHE A 106 -12.36 3.58 4.79
CA PHE A 106 -12.99 2.28 5.02
C PHE A 106 -13.40 1.70 3.67
N ASN A 107 -13.12 0.42 3.46
CA ASN A 107 -13.52 -0.28 2.24
C ASN A 107 -14.26 -1.57 2.62
N VAL A 108 -15.30 -1.87 1.87
CA VAL A 108 -15.96 -3.18 1.85
C VAL A 108 -15.93 -3.73 0.43
N GLY A 109 -15.76 -5.02 0.28
CA GLY A 109 -15.64 -5.57 -1.05
C GLY A 109 -15.82 -7.07 -1.10
N GLY A 110 -15.64 -7.59 -2.29
CA GLY A 110 -15.70 -9.02 -2.54
C GLY A 110 -14.90 -9.42 -3.77
N ALA A 111 -14.65 -10.72 -3.86
CA ALA A 111 -13.98 -11.30 -5.00
C ALA A 111 -14.61 -12.65 -5.37
N TYR A 112 -14.53 -12.99 -6.65
CA TYR A 112 -14.91 -14.28 -7.18
C TYR A 112 -13.69 -15.01 -7.72
N LEU A 113 -13.44 -16.22 -7.21
CA LEU A 113 -12.29 -17.05 -7.56
C LEU A 113 -12.79 -18.18 -8.46
N LYS A 114 -12.50 -18.08 -9.75
CA LYS A 114 -12.87 -19.06 -10.77
C LYS A 114 -11.74 -20.05 -10.96
N GLN A 115 -12.00 -21.34 -10.74
CA GLN A 115 -11.06 -22.38 -11.10
C GLN A 115 -10.98 -22.53 -12.62
N VAL A 116 -9.77 -22.36 -13.19
CA VAL A 116 -9.51 -22.51 -14.62
C VAL A 116 -8.91 -23.88 -14.92
N ASN A 117 -8.00 -24.33 -14.07
CA ASN A 117 -7.39 -25.63 -14.14
C ASN A 117 -7.29 -26.24 -12.75
N GLY A 118 -7.46 -27.56 -12.65
CA GLY A 118 -7.36 -28.27 -11.38
C GLY A 118 -8.16 -29.57 -11.42
N GLY A 119 -7.91 -30.41 -10.44
CA GLY A 119 -8.57 -31.69 -10.28
C GLY A 119 -7.57 -32.85 -10.13
N ARG A 120 -8.10 -34.08 -10.03
CA ARG A 120 -7.33 -35.27 -9.65
C ARG A 120 -6.13 -35.57 -10.55
N TYR A 121 -6.18 -35.13 -11.82
CA TYR A 121 -5.14 -35.40 -12.83
C TYR A 121 -4.45 -34.13 -13.32
N ALA A 122 -4.73 -32.97 -12.75
CA ALA A 122 -4.09 -31.72 -13.12
C ALA A 122 -2.71 -31.62 -12.46
N ALA A 123 -1.72 -31.15 -13.22
CA ALA A 123 -0.37 -30.91 -12.70
C ALA A 123 -0.31 -29.72 -11.74
N ASN A 124 -1.31 -28.83 -11.79
CA ASN A 124 -1.41 -27.66 -10.93
C ASN A 124 -2.87 -27.23 -10.77
N GLU A 125 -3.11 -26.39 -9.77
CA GLU A 125 -4.38 -25.68 -9.61
C GLU A 125 -4.19 -24.24 -10.06
N GLN A 126 -5.09 -23.75 -10.92
CA GLN A 126 -5.07 -22.38 -11.42
C GLN A 126 -6.42 -21.70 -11.19
N TYR A 127 -6.33 -20.44 -10.79
CA TYR A 127 -7.50 -19.60 -10.56
C TYR A 127 -7.34 -18.24 -11.24
N ILE A 128 -8.43 -17.72 -11.76
CA ILE A 128 -8.60 -16.32 -12.12
C ILE A 128 -9.56 -15.73 -11.09
N VAL A 129 -9.15 -14.59 -10.52
CA VAL A 129 -9.90 -13.89 -9.49
C VAL A 129 -10.25 -12.50 -10.01
N ALA A 130 -11.51 -12.11 -9.87
CA ALA A 130 -11.97 -10.75 -10.08
C ALA A 130 -12.50 -10.20 -8.75
N GLY A 131 -12.11 -9.00 -8.38
CA GLY A 131 -12.50 -8.38 -7.13
C GLY A 131 -12.84 -6.91 -7.28
N ALA A 132 -13.74 -6.42 -6.42
CA ALA A 132 -14.12 -5.02 -6.35
C ALA A 132 -14.32 -4.59 -4.90
N GLN A 133 -14.11 -3.30 -4.64
CA GLN A 133 -14.33 -2.66 -3.34
C GLN A 133 -15.04 -1.34 -3.52
N LEU A 134 -15.94 -1.04 -2.59
CA LEU A 134 -16.53 0.26 -2.36
C LEU A 134 -15.89 0.86 -1.12
N GLY A 135 -15.32 2.04 -1.26
CA GLY A 135 -14.67 2.80 -0.21
C GLY A 135 -15.49 4.01 0.22
N PHE A 136 -15.30 4.40 1.47
CA PHE A 136 -15.71 5.67 2.03
C PHE A 136 -14.50 6.30 2.69
N ALA A 137 -14.16 7.53 2.30
CA ALA A 137 -12.97 8.20 2.78
C ALA A 137 -13.21 9.69 3.08
N GLN A 138 -12.39 10.21 3.99
CA GLN A 138 -12.38 11.62 4.37
C GLN A 138 -10.95 12.05 4.68
N GLN A 139 -10.62 13.27 4.28
CA GLN A 139 -9.37 13.95 4.61
C GLN A 139 -9.65 15.03 5.66
N SER A 140 -8.69 15.25 6.57
CA SER A 140 -8.77 16.33 7.57
C SER A 140 -7.40 16.92 7.82
N LEU A 141 -7.39 18.18 8.25
CA LEU A 141 -6.19 18.97 8.59
C LEU A 141 -6.39 19.60 9.96
N ASN A 142 -5.29 19.77 10.70
CA ASN A 142 -5.29 20.65 11.87
C ASN A 142 -4.78 22.03 11.46
N TRP A 143 -5.69 22.96 11.29
CA TRP A 143 -5.38 24.36 10.90
C TRP A 143 -4.52 25.10 11.91
N ALA A 144 -4.64 24.79 13.19
CA ALA A 144 -3.81 25.39 14.26
C ALA A 144 -2.31 25.06 14.14
N ASP A 145 -1.97 24.00 13.43
CA ASP A 145 -0.59 23.59 13.17
C ASP A 145 -0.02 24.22 11.87
N LEU A 146 -0.81 24.99 11.12
CA LEU A 146 -0.38 25.64 9.89
C LEU A 146 0.05 27.10 10.16
N SER A 147 0.97 27.57 9.34
CA SER A 147 1.45 28.95 9.32
C SER A 147 1.26 29.51 7.91
N PHE A 148 0.65 30.68 7.81
CA PHE A 148 0.33 31.32 6.55
C PHE A 148 1.16 32.58 6.35
N SER A 149 1.48 32.90 5.11
CA SER A 149 2.30 34.08 4.77
C SER A 149 1.69 35.41 5.26
N ALA A 150 0.36 35.50 5.33
CA ALA A 150 -0.36 36.67 5.83
C ALA A 150 -0.13 36.91 7.35
N GLN A 151 0.30 35.89 8.08
CA GLN A 151 0.57 35.94 9.51
C GLN A 151 2.04 36.33 9.80
N TYR A 152 2.86 36.53 8.77
CA TYR A 152 4.25 36.94 8.93
C TYR A 152 4.38 38.44 8.74
N ASP A 153 4.84 39.15 9.79
CA ASP A 153 5.20 40.57 9.71
C ASP A 153 6.62 40.72 9.17
N ALA A 154 6.73 41.14 7.92
CA ALA A 154 8.02 41.37 7.27
C ALA A 154 8.84 42.56 7.89
N ASN A 155 8.20 43.51 8.55
CA ASN A 155 8.86 44.63 9.17
C ASN A 155 9.39 44.27 10.57
N GLY A 156 8.63 43.47 11.31
CA GLY A 156 9.01 43.00 12.64
C GLY A 156 9.83 41.71 12.65
N TYR A 157 9.91 41.00 11.50
CA TYR A 157 10.54 39.69 11.38
C TYR A 157 9.99 38.66 12.37
N PHE A 158 8.70 38.71 12.65
CA PHE A 158 8.04 37.73 13.54
C PHE A 158 6.77 37.15 12.93
N PHE A 159 6.38 35.99 13.43
CA PHE A 159 5.14 35.31 13.09
C PHE A 159 4.10 35.60 14.19
N ASP A 160 2.93 36.13 13.77
CA ASP A 160 1.79 36.34 14.67
C ASP A 160 0.72 35.27 14.39
N PRO A 161 0.60 34.25 15.27
CA PRO A 161 -0.41 33.19 15.10
C PRO A 161 -1.85 33.67 15.21
N ASN A 162 -2.09 34.87 15.76
CA ASN A 162 -3.42 35.46 15.92
C ASN A 162 -3.82 36.38 14.75
N ALA A 163 -2.88 36.70 13.85
CA ALA A 163 -3.21 37.48 12.66
C ALA A 163 -4.11 36.69 11.70
N PRO A 164 -5.01 37.38 10.96
CA PRO A 164 -5.88 36.72 9.98
C PRO A 164 -5.06 35.96 8.94
N THR A 165 -5.46 34.73 8.63
CA THR A 165 -4.78 33.90 7.62
C THR A 165 -5.02 34.36 6.20
N ASN A 166 -6.09 35.13 5.95
CA ASN A 166 -6.61 35.56 4.64
C ASN A 166 -6.89 34.40 3.66
N GLU A 167 -7.02 33.18 4.18
CA GLU A 167 -7.35 32.01 3.38
C GLU A 167 -8.84 31.67 3.54
N ALA A 168 -9.47 31.34 2.43
CA ALA A 168 -10.88 30.94 2.41
C ALA A 168 -11.00 29.44 2.64
N PHE A 169 -11.16 29.03 3.89
CA PHE A 169 -11.38 27.63 4.23
C PHE A 169 -12.77 27.43 4.83
N ASP A 170 -13.52 26.50 4.27
CA ASP A 170 -14.88 26.17 4.74
C ASP A 170 -14.91 25.14 5.87
N GLY A 171 -13.77 24.55 6.26
CA GLY A 171 -13.75 23.53 7.31
C GLY A 171 -12.42 22.86 7.59
N LEU A 172 -12.40 22.09 8.67
CA LEU A 172 -11.25 21.30 9.13
C LEU A 172 -11.09 19.97 8.37
N SER A 173 -12.06 19.62 7.53
CA SER A 173 -12.11 18.34 6.80
C SER A 173 -12.71 18.51 5.41
N SER A 174 -12.28 17.68 4.48
CA SER A 174 -12.95 17.54 3.18
C SER A 174 -14.36 16.97 3.35
N ASN A 175 -15.22 17.16 2.35
CA ASN A 175 -16.43 16.37 2.27
C ASN A 175 -16.06 14.88 2.20
N PRO A 176 -16.79 14.00 2.91
CA PRO A 176 -16.63 12.57 2.73
C PRO A 176 -16.93 12.17 1.30
N TYR A 177 -16.16 11.25 0.76
CA TYR A 177 -16.34 10.79 -0.61
C TYR A 177 -16.35 9.27 -0.71
N PHE A 178 -17.06 8.78 -1.73
CA PHE A 178 -17.05 7.37 -2.11
C PHE A 178 -15.92 7.10 -3.08
N ASP A 179 -15.37 5.90 -2.98
CA ASP A 179 -14.24 5.42 -3.77
C ASP A 179 -14.54 4.02 -4.31
N PHE A 180 -14.27 3.79 -5.60
CA PHE A 180 -14.46 2.50 -6.24
C PHE A 180 -13.11 1.95 -6.69
N ASN A 181 -12.85 0.69 -6.31
CA ASN A 181 -11.65 -0.02 -6.66
C ASN A 181 -11.99 -1.38 -7.27
N ALA A 182 -11.24 -1.78 -8.28
CA ALA A 182 -11.41 -3.09 -8.92
C ALA A 182 -10.07 -3.69 -9.31
N GLY A 183 -10.02 -5.01 -9.41
CA GLY A 183 -8.81 -5.68 -9.82
C GLY A 183 -9.04 -7.11 -10.28
N VAL A 184 -8.00 -7.64 -10.89
CA VAL A 184 -7.92 -9.02 -11.36
C VAL A 184 -6.61 -9.64 -10.89
N LEU A 185 -6.64 -10.95 -10.67
CA LEU A 185 -5.48 -11.74 -10.28
C LEU A 185 -5.58 -13.11 -10.94
N TRP A 186 -4.48 -13.58 -11.47
CA TRP A 186 -4.28 -14.97 -11.83
C TRP A 186 -3.24 -15.58 -10.90
N TYR A 187 -3.46 -16.82 -10.47
CA TYR A 187 -2.44 -17.58 -9.76
C TYR A 187 -2.48 -19.06 -10.13
N ALA A 188 -1.32 -19.69 -9.99
CA ALA A 188 -1.11 -21.11 -10.19
C ALA A 188 -0.31 -21.69 -9.02
N VAL A 189 -0.73 -22.84 -8.53
CA VAL A 189 -0.07 -23.58 -7.44
C VAL A 189 0.17 -25.01 -7.90
N TRP A 190 1.44 -25.45 -7.85
CA TRP A 190 1.85 -26.80 -8.20
C TRP A 190 2.03 -27.66 -6.95
N ASP A 191 2.48 -27.05 -5.85
CA ASP A 191 2.75 -27.69 -4.56
C ASP A 191 2.69 -26.64 -3.45
N ASP A 192 2.70 -27.04 -2.20
CA ASP A 192 2.65 -26.15 -1.03
C ASP A 192 3.74 -25.06 -1.03
N ASN A 193 4.88 -25.33 -1.69
CA ASN A 193 6.03 -24.41 -1.79
C ASN A 193 6.36 -24.00 -3.23
N LYS A 194 5.45 -24.24 -4.19
CA LYS A 194 5.66 -23.86 -5.58
C LYS A 194 4.42 -23.19 -6.14
N SER A 195 4.48 -21.89 -6.24
CA SER A 195 3.36 -21.07 -6.71
C SER A 195 3.83 -19.85 -7.47
N LEU A 196 2.96 -19.33 -8.34
CA LEU A 196 3.12 -18.06 -9.04
C LEU A 196 1.81 -17.29 -8.99
N TYR A 197 1.89 -15.96 -8.98
CA TYR A 197 0.74 -15.09 -9.14
C TYR A 197 1.11 -13.83 -9.91
N LEU A 198 0.12 -13.27 -10.62
CA LEU A 198 0.22 -12.01 -11.33
C LEU A 198 -1.13 -11.31 -11.29
N GLY A 199 -1.15 -10.04 -10.94
CA GLY A 199 -2.37 -9.29 -10.83
C GLY A 199 -2.22 -7.82 -11.19
N GLY A 200 -3.36 -7.19 -11.42
CA GLY A 200 -3.47 -5.75 -11.62
C GLY A 200 -4.73 -5.20 -10.99
N ALA A 201 -4.66 -3.96 -10.54
CA ALA A 201 -5.81 -3.27 -9.98
C ALA A 201 -5.82 -1.80 -10.37
N MET A 202 -7.01 -1.23 -10.32
CA MET A 202 -7.28 0.19 -10.49
C MET A 202 -8.06 0.69 -9.27
N HIS A 203 -7.50 1.70 -8.63
CA HIS A 203 -8.13 2.38 -7.51
C HIS A 203 -8.60 3.76 -7.95
N HIS A 204 -9.56 4.35 -7.22
CA HIS A 204 -10.16 5.65 -7.52
C HIS A 204 -10.78 5.71 -8.92
N LEU A 205 -11.51 4.65 -9.30
CA LEU A 205 -12.16 4.53 -10.63
C LEU A 205 -13.07 5.72 -10.94
N ASN A 206 -13.77 6.21 -9.93
CA ASN A 206 -14.69 7.36 -10.00
C ASN A 206 -14.00 8.72 -9.84
N THR A 207 -12.67 8.76 -9.63
CA THR A 207 -11.91 10.01 -9.42
C THR A 207 -12.60 10.98 -8.47
N PRO A 208 -12.81 10.61 -7.19
CA PRO A 208 -13.59 11.41 -6.28
C PRO A 208 -12.94 12.76 -6.01
N SER A 209 -13.74 13.77 -5.66
CA SER A 209 -13.26 15.05 -5.16
C SER A 209 -12.91 14.95 -3.68
N ALA A 210 -11.73 15.44 -3.30
CA ALA A 210 -11.24 15.51 -1.91
C ALA A 210 -10.88 16.95 -1.53
N SER A 211 -11.65 17.91 -2.02
CA SER A 211 -11.42 19.33 -1.78
C SER A 211 -11.78 19.73 -0.35
N PHE A 212 -10.97 20.63 0.22
CA PHE A 212 -11.23 21.34 1.49
C PHE A 212 -12.01 22.66 1.28
N THR A 213 -12.06 23.16 0.03
CA THR A 213 -12.65 24.45 -0.33
C THR A 213 -13.94 24.30 -1.13
N GLY A 214 -14.49 23.08 -1.25
CA GLY A 214 -15.67 22.82 -2.08
C GLY A 214 -15.40 22.86 -3.59
N ASP A 215 -14.16 23.03 -4.04
CA ASP A 215 -13.82 23.01 -5.46
C ASP A 215 -13.82 21.58 -6.01
N ASP A 216 -14.79 21.27 -6.85
CA ASP A 216 -14.93 19.96 -7.52
C ASP A 216 -13.83 19.67 -8.56
N GLN A 217 -12.96 20.64 -8.87
CA GLN A 217 -11.82 20.43 -9.78
C GLN A 217 -10.67 19.67 -9.13
N VAL A 218 -10.61 19.64 -7.79
CA VAL A 218 -9.58 18.90 -7.04
C VAL A 218 -9.99 17.45 -6.91
N ARG A 219 -9.56 16.62 -7.86
CA ARG A 219 -9.92 15.20 -7.93
C ARG A 219 -8.73 14.30 -7.66
N ILE A 220 -8.96 13.20 -6.96
CA ILE A 220 -7.94 12.16 -6.72
C ILE A 220 -7.64 11.46 -8.04
N PHE A 221 -6.36 11.32 -8.37
CA PHE A 221 -5.92 10.58 -9.56
C PHE A 221 -6.18 9.09 -9.38
N ARG A 222 -6.56 8.43 -10.48
CA ARG A 222 -6.59 6.97 -10.53
C ARG A 222 -5.21 6.42 -10.24
N ARG A 223 -5.16 5.39 -9.37
CA ARG A 223 -3.96 4.63 -9.10
C ARG A 223 -4.05 3.28 -9.82
N TYR A 224 -3.05 2.99 -10.63
CA TYR A 224 -2.88 1.70 -11.28
C TYR A 224 -1.82 0.91 -10.53
N SER A 225 -2.06 -0.37 -10.28
CA SER A 225 -1.08 -1.28 -9.70
C SER A 225 -0.95 -2.54 -10.54
N ILE A 226 0.29 -3.00 -10.73
CA ILE A 226 0.62 -4.30 -11.31
C ILE A 226 1.55 -4.97 -10.30
N HIS A 227 1.24 -6.19 -9.92
CA HIS A 227 2.03 -6.92 -8.95
C HIS A 227 2.13 -8.40 -9.30
N GLY A 228 3.19 -9.02 -8.90
CA GLY A 228 3.40 -10.44 -9.11
C GLY A 228 4.50 -10.99 -8.23
N GLY A 229 4.52 -12.30 -8.13
CA GLY A 229 5.51 -13.02 -7.34
C GLY A 229 5.22 -14.50 -7.29
N GLY A 230 5.93 -15.19 -6.43
CA GLY A 230 5.73 -16.61 -6.25
C GLY A 230 6.66 -17.19 -5.20
N GLU A 231 6.51 -18.46 -4.93
CA GLU A 231 7.41 -19.26 -4.10
C GLU A 231 8.04 -20.37 -4.95
N LEU A 232 9.36 -20.45 -4.93
CA LEU A 232 10.16 -21.43 -5.67
C LEU A 232 11.04 -22.21 -4.68
N PRO A 233 10.87 -23.54 -4.55
CA PRO A 233 11.68 -24.34 -3.67
C PRO A 233 13.11 -24.46 -4.21
N LEU A 234 14.11 -24.14 -3.39
CA LEU A 234 15.52 -24.35 -3.66
C LEU A 234 15.99 -25.68 -3.08
N THR A 235 15.53 -26.01 -1.87
CA THR A 235 15.76 -27.28 -1.19
C THR A 235 14.49 -27.71 -0.46
N LYS A 236 14.52 -28.86 0.24
CA LYS A 236 13.38 -29.29 1.09
C LYS A 236 13.09 -28.35 2.26
N GLN A 237 14.02 -27.48 2.63
CA GLN A 237 13.91 -26.57 3.78
C GLN A 237 13.95 -25.11 3.38
N LEU A 238 14.40 -24.79 2.17
CA LEU A 238 14.65 -23.44 1.71
C LEU A 238 13.87 -23.14 0.44
N SER A 239 13.13 -22.05 0.43
CA SER A 239 12.51 -21.51 -0.77
C SER A 239 12.83 -20.01 -0.94
N ILE A 240 12.81 -19.54 -2.18
CA ILE A 240 12.91 -18.13 -2.52
C ILE A 240 11.54 -17.62 -2.95
N MET A 241 11.19 -16.43 -2.49
CA MET A 241 9.90 -15.77 -2.76
C MET A 241 10.15 -14.41 -3.42
N PRO A 242 10.46 -14.38 -4.73
CA PRO A 242 10.59 -13.13 -5.45
C PRO A 242 9.21 -12.50 -5.65
N ALA A 243 9.15 -11.16 -5.57
CA ALA A 243 7.95 -10.43 -5.91
C ALA A 243 8.25 -8.99 -6.32
N PHE A 244 7.28 -8.37 -6.98
CA PHE A 244 7.32 -6.97 -7.35
C PHE A 244 5.94 -6.33 -7.21
N LEU A 245 5.93 -5.04 -6.99
CA LEU A 245 4.77 -4.18 -7.03
C LEU A 245 5.14 -2.89 -7.79
N TYR A 246 4.45 -2.64 -8.88
CA TYR A 246 4.54 -1.41 -9.66
C TYR A 246 3.26 -0.61 -9.49
N MET A 247 3.35 0.67 -9.17
CA MET A 247 2.21 1.56 -9.00
C MET A 247 2.44 2.88 -9.70
N THR A 248 1.37 3.44 -10.28
CA THR A 248 1.35 4.81 -10.80
C THR A 248 0.10 5.53 -10.30
N GLN A 249 0.25 6.81 -9.95
CA GLN A 249 -0.87 7.67 -9.56
C GLN A 249 -0.55 9.10 -10.01
N GLY A 250 -1.29 9.61 -10.99
CA GLY A 250 -0.97 10.88 -11.63
C GLY A 250 0.46 10.90 -12.20
N PRO A 251 1.28 11.90 -11.85
CA PRO A 251 2.66 12.00 -12.35
C PRO A 251 3.65 11.08 -11.65
N MET A 252 3.22 10.38 -10.59
CA MET A 252 4.11 9.62 -9.73
C MET A 252 4.12 8.14 -10.08
N MET A 253 5.31 7.56 -10.07
CA MET A 253 5.57 6.14 -10.27
C MET A 253 6.36 5.59 -9.08
N SER A 254 6.03 4.41 -8.66
CA SER A 254 6.67 3.70 -7.56
C SER A 254 6.78 2.22 -7.87
N THR A 255 7.95 1.66 -7.66
CA THR A 255 8.20 0.23 -7.83
C THR A 255 8.88 -0.32 -6.59
N THR A 256 8.36 -1.40 -6.06
CA THR A 256 9.04 -2.20 -5.03
C THR A 256 9.35 -3.56 -5.61
N VAL A 257 10.60 -3.98 -5.57
CA VAL A 257 11.06 -5.27 -6.11
C VAL A 257 12.08 -5.89 -5.16
N GLY A 258 12.01 -7.20 -5.00
CA GLY A 258 12.93 -7.94 -4.14
C GLY A 258 12.52 -9.38 -3.95
N ALA A 259 13.05 -10.00 -2.94
CA ALA A 259 12.73 -11.38 -2.59
C ALA A 259 12.86 -11.62 -1.08
N ASN A 260 12.08 -12.57 -0.58
CA ASN A 260 12.30 -13.19 0.70
C ASN A 260 12.93 -14.59 0.49
N ILE A 261 13.79 -14.98 1.40
CA ILE A 261 14.25 -16.37 1.57
C ILE A 261 13.45 -16.93 2.73
N ARG A 262 12.76 -18.03 2.52
CA ARG A 262 11.95 -18.72 3.52
C ARG A 262 12.65 -20.00 3.94
N TYR A 263 12.92 -20.12 5.23
CA TYR A 263 13.54 -21.29 5.84
C TYR A 263 12.54 -22.02 6.75
N THR A 264 12.41 -23.33 6.56
CA THR A 264 11.60 -24.23 7.40
C THR A 264 12.48 -25.36 7.91
N ASN A 265 12.40 -25.65 9.21
CA ASN A 265 13.07 -26.81 9.80
C ASN A 265 12.02 -27.88 10.11
N ARG A 266 12.34 -29.16 9.84
CA ARG A 266 11.46 -30.30 10.16
C ARG A 266 11.21 -30.47 11.66
N GLU A 267 12.15 -30.03 12.49
CA GLU A 267 12.02 -30.05 13.94
C GLU A 267 11.10 -28.94 14.46
N TRP A 268 11.01 -27.82 13.71
CA TRP A 268 10.12 -26.68 14.00
C TRP A 268 8.77 -26.87 13.33
N LYS A 269 7.96 -27.77 13.89
CA LYS A 269 6.70 -28.20 13.24
C LYS A 269 5.76 -27.06 12.88
N GLU A 270 5.92 -25.87 13.47
CA GLU A 270 4.98 -24.76 13.40
C GLU A 270 5.65 -23.40 13.17
N LEU A 271 6.97 -23.38 12.89
CA LEU A 271 7.73 -22.15 12.71
C LEU A 271 8.47 -22.16 11.37
N ALA A 272 8.32 -21.06 10.61
CA ALA A 272 9.20 -20.74 9.50
C ALA A 272 9.75 -19.31 9.66
N LEU A 273 10.94 -19.07 9.19
CA LEU A 273 11.56 -17.75 9.16
C LEU A 273 11.68 -17.28 7.72
N ARG A 274 11.21 -16.07 7.43
CA ARG A 274 11.51 -15.38 6.17
C ARG A 274 12.43 -14.20 6.45
N THR A 275 13.45 -14.03 5.63
CA THR A 275 14.28 -12.83 5.60
C THR A 275 14.25 -12.27 4.19
N GLY A 276 14.12 -10.97 4.04
CA GLY A 276 13.93 -10.34 2.74
C GLY A 276 14.81 -9.13 2.51
N LEU A 277 15.17 -8.95 1.25
CA LEU A 277 15.83 -7.75 0.75
C LEU A 277 15.01 -7.19 -0.40
N TRP A 278 14.64 -5.90 -0.28
CA TRP A 278 13.79 -5.21 -1.22
C TRP A 278 14.37 -3.86 -1.59
N THR A 279 14.05 -3.41 -2.78
CA THR A 279 14.45 -2.09 -3.27
C THR A 279 13.20 -1.30 -3.63
N HIS A 280 13.20 -0.04 -3.21
CA HIS A 280 12.15 0.90 -3.53
C HIS A 280 12.67 1.92 -4.53
N VAL A 281 12.00 2.03 -5.67
CA VAL A 281 12.38 2.87 -6.81
C VAL A 281 11.23 3.81 -7.14
N ASN A 282 11.51 5.11 -7.21
CA ASN A 282 10.53 6.14 -7.53
C ASN A 282 11.02 6.99 -8.69
N ASN A 283 10.09 7.65 -9.40
CA ASN A 283 10.46 8.75 -10.27
C ASN A 283 10.83 10.00 -9.43
N ARG A 284 11.74 10.79 -9.96
CA ARG A 284 12.21 12.04 -9.38
C ARG A 284 11.61 13.25 -10.09
N ALA A 285 11.60 14.38 -9.42
CA ALA A 285 11.10 15.64 -9.99
C ALA A 285 11.88 16.09 -11.24
N ASP A 286 13.15 15.69 -11.36
CA ASP A 286 14.02 15.95 -12.51
C ASP A 286 13.81 15.02 -13.71
N ARG A 287 12.68 14.30 -13.74
CA ARG A 287 12.29 13.28 -14.73
C ARG A 287 13.18 12.03 -14.74
N GLY A 288 14.05 11.88 -13.76
CA GLY A 288 14.83 10.67 -13.57
C GLY A 288 14.09 9.60 -12.76
N VAL A 289 14.66 8.40 -12.75
CA VAL A 289 14.26 7.29 -11.88
C VAL A 289 15.40 7.03 -10.90
N GLY A 290 15.07 6.78 -9.64
CA GLY A 290 16.11 6.55 -8.65
C GLY A 290 15.67 5.61 -7.54
N VAL A 291 16.66 4.95 -6.95
CA VAL A 291 16.47 4.16 -5.74
C VAL A 291 16.23 5.10 -4.57
N ASP A 292 15.09 4.93 -3.91
CA ASP A 292 14.71 5.72 -2.74
C ASP A 292 15.17 5.07 -1.45
N ALA A 293 14.95 3.77 -1.33
CA ALA A 293 15.34 3.00 -0.16
C ALA A 293 15.69 1.56 -0.49
N VAL A 294 16.55 0.98 0.33
CA VAL A 294 16.75 -0.46 0.45
C VAL A 294 16.06 -0.92 1.73
N ILE A 295 15.28 -1.99 1.65
CA ILE A 295 14.44 -2.47 2.74
C ILE A 295 14.92 -3.85 3.16
N VAL A 296 15.15 -4.01 4.46
CA VAL A 296 15.44 -5.31 5.07
C VAL A 296 14.21 -5.75 5.84
N ALA A 297 13.79 -7.00 5.66
CA ALA A 297 12.61 -7.56 6.31
C ALA A 297 12.92 -8.87 7.01
N ALA A 298 12.24 -9.12 8.14
CA ALA A 298 12.23 -10.38 8.85
C ALA A 298 10.78 -10.73 9.23
N ILE A 299 10.32 -11.93 8.88
CA ILE A 299 8.97 -12.39 9.13
C ILE A 299 9.04 -13.75 9.83
N PHE A 300 8.39 -13.84 10.97
CA PHE A 300 8.21 -15.07 11.75
C PHE A 300 6.84 -15.65 11.40
N GLU A 301 6.84 -16.80 10.70
CA GLU A 301 5.61 -17.55 10.42
C GLU A 301 5.39 -18.58 11.51
N LEU A 302 4.34 -18.41 12.27
CA LEU A 302 3.80 -19.40 13.20
C LEU A 302 2.62 -20.10 12.52
N GLU A 303 2.11 -21.18 13.08
CA GLU A 303 1.00 -21.97 12.50
C GLU A 303 -0.16 -21.13 11.95
N LYS A 304 -0.57 -20.12 12.71
CA LYS A 304 -1.72 -19.24 12.39
C LYS A 304 -1.37 -17.77 12.30
N TRP A 305 -0.17 -17.40 12.75
CA TRP A 305 0.24 -16.01 12.86
C TRP A 305 1.51 -15.74 12.08
N ASN A 306 1.54 -14.64 11.36
CA ASN A 306 2.76 -14.12 10.76
C ASN A 306 3.05 -12.75 11.39
N LEU A 307 4.23 -12.61 11.97
CA LEU A 307 4.72 -11.36 12.54
C LEU A 307 5.89 -10.87 11.72
N GLY A 308 5.73 -9.74 11.04
CA GLY A 308 6.72 -9.16 10.16
C GLY A 308 7.26 -7.83 10.68
N PHE A 309 8.56 -7.63 10.50
CA PHE A 309 9.26 -6.38 10.74
C PHE A 309 10.04 -6.00 9.50
N SER A 310 10.07 -4.73 9.15
CA SER A 310 10.99 -4.23 8.14
C SER A 310 11.52 -2.85 8.48
N TYR A 311 12.68 -2.55 7.94
CA TYR A 311 13.34 -1.25 8.08
C TYR A 311 13.82 -0.77 6.72
N ASP A 312 13.44 0.46 6.38
CA ASP A 312 13.86 1.13 5.16
C ASP A 312 15.15 1.91 5.43
N ILE A 313 16.17 1.66 4.65
CA ILE A 313 17.43 2.40 4.65
C ILE A 313 17.36 3.38 3.48
N THR A 314 17.21 4.67 3.77
CA THR A 314 17.12 5.70 2.73
C THR A 314 18.44 5.79 1.95
N SER A 315 18.34 5.65 0.63
CA SER A 315 19.49 5.74 -0.30
C SER A 315 19.41 6.93 -1.25
N SER A 316 18.28 7.65 -1.27
CA SER A 316 18.08 8.86 -2.06
C SER A 316 18.86 10.07 -1.52
N GLY A 317 18.75 11.21 -2.20
CA GLY A 317 19.38 12.49 -1.74
C GLY A 317 18.99 12.88 -0.31
N LEU A 318 17.87 12.40 0.21
CA LEU A 318 17.43 12.63 1.60
C LEU A 318 18.35 11.98 2.64
N LYS A 319 19.22 11.05 2.27
CA LYS A 319 20.16 10.40 3.20
C LYS A 319 21.05 11.39 3.93
N ALA A 320 21.38 12.52 3.31
CA ALA A 320 22.19 13.56 3.92
C ALA A 320 21.48 14.23 5.10
N SER A 321 20.16 14.37 5.03
CA SER A 321 19.35 15.04 6.07
C SER A 321 18.86 14.07 7.14
N ASN A 322 18.58 12.81 6.79
CA ASN A 322 18.02 11.83 7.72
C ASN A 322 19.03 10.75 8.17
N TYR A 323 20.31 10.87 7.81
CA TYR A 323 21.36 9.89 8.13
C TYR A 323 20.98 8.47 7.71
N SER A 324 20.35 8.32 6.53
CA SER A 324 19.83 7.07 5.99
C SER A 324 18.71 6.41 6.82
N ARG A 325 18.14 7.11 7.81
CA ARG A 325 17.02 6.59 8.62
C ARG A 325 15.72 6.81 7.85
N GLY A 326 15.13 5.71 7.37
CA GLY A 326 13.91 5.73 6.56
C GLY A 326 12.66 5.44 7.38
N ALA A 327 12.07 4.27 7.17
CA ALA A 327 10.84 3.86 7.82
C ALA A 327 11.03 2.58 8.64
N PHE A 328 10.26 2.48 9.72
CA PHE A 328 10.01 1.22 10.42
C PHE A 328 8.60 0.74 10.07
N GLU A 329 8.46 -0.55 9.83
CA GLU A 329 7.16 -1.16 9.57
C GLU A 329 7.00 -2.47 10.33
N MET A 330 5.80 -2.69 10.85
CA MET A 330 5.39 -3.91 11.54
C MET A 330 4.10 -4.43 10.93
N SER A 331 4.02 -5.73 10.72
CA SER A 331 2.82 -6.41 10.25
C SER A 331 2.46 -7.59 11.15
N LEU A 332 1.17 -7.79 11.37
CA LEU A 332 0.63 -8.95 12.05
C LEU A 332 -0.49 -9.53 11.20
N THR A 333 -0.37 -10.79 10.82
CA THR A 333 -1.40 -11.49 10.05
C THR A 333 -1.84 -12.74 10.80
N TYR A 334 -3.13 -12.88 10.98
CA TYR A 334 -3.77 -14.10 11.48
C TYR A 334 -4.48 -14.82 10.34
N ILE A 335 -4.22 -16.12 10.19
CA ILE A 335 -4.84 -16.97 9.18
C ILE A 335 -5.62 -18.07 9.88
N ARG A 336 -6.94 -18.08 9.68
CA ARG A 336 -7.80 -19.14 10.20
C ARG A 336 -7.63 -20.39 9.33
N PRO A 337 -7.16 -21.54 9.88
CA PRO A 337 -6.98 -22.76 9.11
C PRO A 337 -8.28 -23.22 8.46
N ASP A 338 -8.19 -23.71 7.23
CA ASP A 338 -9.31 -24.34 6.54
C ASP A 338 -9.45 -25.80 7.03
N ARG A 339 -10.58 -26.13 7.64
CA ARG A 339 -10.88 -27.47 8.14
C ARG A 339 -11.56 -28.37 7.08
N SER A 340 -11.77 -27.85 5.88
CA SER A 340 -12.41 -28.58 4.79
C SER A 340 -11.49 -29.68 4.23
N ARG A 341 -12.07 -30.84 3.88
CA ARG A 341 -11.35 -31.91 3.17
C ARG A 341 -10.88 -31.50 1.76
N SER A 342 -11.52 -30.53 1.14
CA SER A 342 -11.13 -29.93 -0.14
C SER A 342 -10.51 -28.56 0.11
N ARG A 343 -9.31 -28.53 0.69
CA ARG A 343 -8.56 -27.32 0.96
C ARG A 343 -8.14 -26.64 -0.35
N LEU A 344 -8.49 -25.38 -0.52
CA LEU A 344 -7.94 -24.56 -1.60
C LEU A 344 -6.46 -24.27 -1.29
N ILE A 345 -5.59 -24.59 -2.23
CA ILE A 345 -4.18 -24.21 -2.15
C ILE A 345 -4.03 -22.83 -2.77
N CYS A 346 -3.48 -21.87 -2.03
CA CYS A 346 -3.24 -20.50 -2.47
C CYS A 346 -1.76 -20.18 -2.39
N PRO A 347 -1.26 -19.24 -3.22
CA PRO A 347 0.10 -18.73 -3.07
C PRO A 347 0.27 -18.15 -1.67
N LYS A 348 1.44 -18.38 -1.08
CA LYS A 348 1.87 -17.64 0.12
C LYS A 348 2.34 -16.26 -0.33
N LEU A 349 1.80 -15.25 0.29
CA LEU A 349 2.11 -13.85 0.02
C LEU A 349 3.16 -13.33 0.98
#